data_5f4ed1363d4d9e19848f63848673a96e
#
_entry.id   5f4ed1363d4d9e19848f63848673a96e
#
_cell.length_a   1.000
_cell.length_b   1.000
_cell.length_c   1.000
_cell.angle_alpha   90.00
_cell.angle_beta   90.00
_cell.angle_gamma   90.00
#
_symmetry.space_group_name_H-M   'P 1'
#
loop_
_entity.id
_entity.type
_entity.pdbx_description
1 polymer ?
#
loop_
_entity_poly.entity_id
_entity_poly.type
_entity_poly.pdbx_seq_one_letter_code
_entity_poly.pdbx_strand_id
1 'polypeptide(L)'
;MKPETAEYLDKARHCLVGAKTIAAAGLPDVAAREAYLAAYHAAEAYIFECTGKAAKTHRGVRSQFSRLARQEPGIEREFLTFLAEGYEFKTIADYGIGPAIDTISPDDAASAIGTAGRFIDSVAGLLGSEARVPE
;
A
#
# COMPACT_ATOMS: atom_id res chain seq x y z
N MET A 1 -16.05 -3.40 -11.08
CA MET A 1 -14.64 -3.67 -10.71
C MET A 1 -14.11 -4.86 -11.49
N LYS A 2 -12.94 -4.72 -12.10
CA LYS A 2 -12.31 -5.80 -12.84
C LYS A 2 -11.89 -6.92 -11.88
N PRO A 3 -11.89 -8.20 -12.34
CA PRO A 3 -11.48 -9.30 -11.47
C PRO A 3 -10.07 -9.13 -10.90
N GLU A 4 -9.13 -8.68 -11.70
CA GLU A 4 -7.75 -8.47 -11.25
C GLU A 4 -7.67 -7.37 -10.20
N THR A 5 -8.49 -6.33 -10.31
CA THR A 5 -8.57 -5.26 -9.33
C THR A 5 -8.98 -5.82 -7.96
N ALA A 6 -9.99 -6.70 -7.94
CA ALA A 6 -10.43 -7.34 -6.72
C ALA A 6 -9.33 -8.21 -6.11
N GLU A 7 -8.56 -8.91 -6.95
CA GLU A 7 -7.44 -9.73 -6.48
C GLU A 7 -6.35 -8.88 -5.83
N TYR A 8 -6.01 -7.73 -6.41
CA TYR A 8 -5.05 -6.81 -5.81
C TYR A 8 -5.54 -6.28 -4.47
N LEU A 9 -6.83 -5.95 -4.35
CA LEU A 9 -7.39 -5.49 -3.09
C LEU A 9 -7.37 -6.58 -2.02
N ASP A 10 -7.68 -7.81 -2.41
CA ASP A 10 -7.62 -8.95 -1.49
C ASP A 10 -6.19 -9.16 -1.00
N LYS A 11 -5.22 -9.06 -1.89
CA LYS A 11 -3.82 -9.17 -1.52
C LYS A 11 -3.38 -8.04 -0.59
N ALA A 12 -3.86 -6.83 -0.85
CA ALA A 12 -3.58 -5.68 0.02
C ALA A 12 -4.09 -5.94 1.44
N ARG A 13 -5.32 -6.41 1.57
CA ARG A 13 -5.91 -6.74 2.88
C ARG A 13 -5.18 -7.86 3.58
N HIS A 14 -4.75 -8.86 2.82
CA HIS A 14 -3.97 -9.97 3.37
C HIS A 14 -2.64 -9.47 3.95
N CYS A 15 -1.94 -8.61 3.22
CA CYS A 15 -0.71 -8.01 3.72
C CYS A 15 -0.94 -7.17 4.97
N LEU A 16 -2.06 -6.46 5.04
CA LEU A 16 -2.38 -5.65 6.22
C LEU A 16 -2.59 -6.52 7.46
N VAL A 17 -3.34 -7.62 7.31
CA VAL A 17 -3.52 -8.57 8.41
C VAL A 17 -2.18 -9.15 8.84
N GLY A 18 -1.34 -9.51 7.88
CA GLY A 18 0.01 -10.01 8.17
C GLY A 18 0.86 -8.99 8.91
N ALA A 19 0.79 -7.72 8.51
CA ALA A 19 1.54 -6.65 9.17
C ALA A 19 1.14 -6.53 10.65
N LYS A 20 -0.16 -6.57 10.93
CA LYS A 20 -0.64 -6.49 12.32
C LYS A 20 -0.17 -7.67 13.15
N THR A 21 -0.22 -8.86 12.60
CA THR A 21 0.23 -10.08 13.28
C THR A 21 1.73 -10.03 13.58
N ILE A 22 2.52 -9.62 12.59
CA ILE A 22 3.97 -9.53 12.72
C ILE A 22 4.36 -8.45 13.73
N ALA A 23 3.67 -7.31 13.74
CA ALA A 23 3.92 -6.25 14.71
C ALA A 23 3.65 -6.76 16.14
N ALA A 24 2.57 -7.51 16.33
CA ALA A 24 2.24 -8.11 17.62
C ALA A 24 3.29 -9.14 18.06
N ALA A 25 3.98 -9.75 17.12
CA ALA A 25 5.06 -10.69 17.42
C ALA A 25 6.40 -10.00 17.73
N GLY A 26 6.45 -8.67 17.64
CA GLY A 26 7.66 -7.92 18.02
C GLY A 26 8.69 -7.76 16.91
N LEU A 27 8.26 -7.79 15.65
CA LEU A 27 9.15 -7.63 14.49
C LEU A 27 8.77 -6.38 13.70
N PRO A 28 9.07 -5.17 14.22
CA PRO A 28 8.58 -3.93 13.60
C PRO A 28 9.11 -3.68 12.18
N ASP A 29 10.33 -4.08 11.86
CA ASP A 29 10.88 -3.90 10.53
C ASP A 29 10.11 -4.71 9.50
N VAL A 30 9.82 -5.97 9.79
CA VAL A 30 9.06 -6.85 8.90
C VAL A 30 7.61 -6.37 8.81
N ALA A 31 7.04 -5.93 9.93
CA ALA A 31 5.67 -5.41 9.95
C ALA A 31 5.52 -4.15 9.08
N ALA A 32 6.47 -3.23 9.16
CA ALA A 32 6.46 -2.01 8.35
C ALA A 32 6.59 -2.35 6.85
N ARG A 33 7.42 -3.33 6.51
CA ARG A 33 7.55 -3.82 5.14
C ARG A 33 6.21 -4.34 4.62
N GLU A 34 5.53 -5.17 5.40
CA GLU A 34 4.24 -5.71 5.00
C GLU A 34 3.16 -4.62 4.88
N ALA A 35 3.20 -3.61 5.76
CA ALA A 35 2.30 -2.46 5.66
C ALA A 35 2.53 -1.69 4.35
N TYR A 36 3.79 -1.47 3.98
CA TYR A 36 4.10 -0.84 2.71
C TYR A 36 3.56 -1.67 1.54
N LEU A 37 3.75 -2.99 1.58
CA LEU A 37 3.25 -3.86 0.50
C LEU A 37 1.73 -3.85 0.43
N ALA A 38 1.04 -3.72 1.56
CA ALA A 38 -0.41 -3.58 1.56
C ALA A 38 -0.84 -2.34 0.76
N ALA A 39 -0.22 -1.20 1.03
CA ALA A 39 -0.50 0.03 0.28
C ALA A 39 -0.11 -0.12 -1.20
N TYR A 40 1.02 -0.78 -1.47
CA TYR A 40 1.49 -1.02 -2.82
C TYR A 40 0.45 -1.80 -3.64
N HIS A 41 -0.11 -2.87 -3.07
CA HIS A 41 -1.12 -3.66 -3.77
C HIS A 41 -2.44 -2.90 -3.93
N ALA A 42 -2.79 -2.03 -2.99
CA ALA A 42 -3.96 -1.16 -3.16
C ALA A 42 -3.73 -0.17 -4.31
N ALA A 43 -2.52 0.36 -4.44
CA ALA A 43 -2.18 1.23 -5.57
C ALA A 43 -2.24 0.47 -6.89
N GLU A 44 -1.76 -0.78 -6.92
CA GLU A 44 -1.90 -1.63 -8.11
C GLU A 44 -3.36 -1.83 -8.49
N ALA A 45 -4.22 -2.05 -7.50
CA ALA A 45 -5.66 -2.20 -7.76
C ALA A 45 -6.23 -0.97 -8.44
N TYR A 46 -5.89 0.21 -7.93
CA TYR A 46 -6.38 1.46 -8.50
C TYR A 46 -5.88 1.66 -9.93
N ILE A 47 -4.58 1.43 -10.15
CA ILE A 47 -3.97 1.56 -11.47
C ILE A 47 -4.64 0.61 -12.47
N PHE A 48 -4.82 -0.65 -12.08
CA PHE A 48 -5.41 -1.63 -12.98
C PHE A 48 -6.86 -1.29 -13.32
N GLU A 49 -7.63 -0.84 -12.34
CA GLU A 49 -9.01 -0.44 -12.62
C GLU A 49 -9.08 0.72 -13.61
N CYS A 50 -8.18 1.69 -13.46
CA CYS A 50 -8.17 2.88 -14.32
C CYS A 50 -7.60 2.65 -15.70
N THR A 51 -6.61 1.76 -15.84
CA THR A 51 -5.84 1.62 -17.08
C THR A 51 -5.99 0.27 -17.77
N GLY A 52 -6.43 -0.74 -17.05
CA GLY A 52 -6.49 -2.11 -17.56
C GLY A 52 -5.14 -2.79 -17.69
N LYS A 53 -4.08 -2.17 -17.18
CA LYS A 53 -2.71 -2.69 -17.26
C LYS A 53 -2.03 -2.67 -15.91
N ALA A 54 -1.26 -3.72 -15.61
CA ALA A 54 -0.48 -3.77 -14.39
C ALA A 54 0.83 -3.00 -14.57
N ALA A 55 1.19 -2.22 -13.56
CA ALA A 55 2.54 -1.67 -13.47
C ALA A 55 3.46 -2.76 -12.93
N LYS A 56 4.67 -2.88 -13.47
CA LYS A 56 5.54 -4.04 -13.21
C LYS A 56 6.65 -3.79 -12.21
N THR A 57 6.87 -2.54 -11.82
CA THR A 57 7.95 -2.18 -10.90
C THR A 57 7.42 -1.27 -9.82
N HIS A 58 8.12 -1.24 -8.68
CA HIS A 58 7.76 -0.30 -7.59
C HIS A 58 7.78 1.14 -8.08
N ARG A 59 8.79 1.50 -8.86
CA ARG A 59 8.89 2.84 -9.43
C ARG A 59 7.71 3.13 -10.37
N GLY A 60 7.35 2.16 -11.19
CA GLY A 60 6.22 2.30 -12.11
C GLY A 60 4.90 2.49 -11.39
N VAL A 61 4.68 1.74 -10.30
CA VAL A 61 3.48 1.88 -9.48
C VAL A 61 3.42 3.29 -8.88
N ARG A 62 4.52 3.77 -8.27
CA ARG A 62 4.54 5.12 -7.70
C ARG A 62 4.24 6.19 -8.73
N SER A 63 4.88 6.08 -9.90
CA SER A 63 4.73 7.06 -10.97
C SER A 63 3.30 7.08 -11.51
N GLN A 64 2.74 5.93 -11.80
CA GLN A 64 1.40 5.85 -12.36
C GLN A 64 0.33 6.23 -11.34
N PHE A 65 0.48 5.80 -10.09
CA PHE A 65 -0.45 6.18 -9.05
C PHE A 65 -0.45 7.68 -8.82
N SER A 66 0.74 8.30 -8.80
CA SER A 66 0.88 9.74 -8.67
C SER A 66 0.19 10.49 -9.82
N ARG A 67 0.37 10.00 -11.03
CA ARG A 67 -0.27 10.60 -12.21
C ARG A 67 -1.80 10.54 -12.12
N LEU A 68 -2.34 9.37 -11.75
CA LEU A 68 -3.78 9.20 -11.63
C LEU A 68 -4.36 10.01 -10.47
N ALA A 69 -3.62 10.13 -9.38
CA ALA A 69 -4.05 10.87 -8.20
C ALA A 69 -4.25 12.35 -8.47
N ARG A 70 -3.54 12.91 -9.45
CA ARG A 70 -3.72 14.32 -9.81
C ARG A 70 -5.12 14.62 -10.31
N GLN A 71 -5.82 13.61 -10.80
CA GLN A 71 -7.16 13.75 -11.35
C GLN A 71 -8.24 13.22 -10.42
N GLU A 72 -7.84 12.80 -9.21
CA GLU A 72 -8.78 12.24 -8.24
C GLU A 72 -8.61 12.91 -6.88
N PRO A 73 -9.50 13.90 -6.56
CA PRO A 73 -9.38 14.64 -5.28
C PRO A 73 -9.54 13.76 -4.05
N GLY A 74 -10.15 12.58 -4.19
CA GLY A 74 -10.33 11.64 -3.09
C GLY A 74 -9.06 10.94 -2.65
N ILE A 75 -7.97 11.05 -3.42
CA ILE A 75 -6.70 10.45 -3.06
C ILE A 75 -5.87 11.49 -2.32
N GLU A 76 -5.61 11.24 -1.03
CA GLU A 76 -4.87 12.17 -0.19
C GLU A 76 -3.38 12.11 -0.48
N ARG A 77 -2.72 13.27 -0.30
CA ARG A 77 -1.28 13.39 -0.53
C ARG A 77 -0.47 12.44 0.34
N GLU A 78 -0.94 12.17 1.56
CA GLU A 78 -0.19 11.28 2.46
C GLU A 78 0.03 9.89 1.84
N PHE A 79 -0.87 9.45 0.96
CA PHE A 79 -0.73 8.14 0.32
C PHE A 79 0.38 8.14 -0.73
N LEU A 80 0.54 9.25 -1.45
CA LEU A 80 1.66 9.40 -2.39
C LEU A 80 2.99 9.40 -1.64
N THR A 81 3.04 10.14 -0.55
CA THR A 81 4.22 10.21 0.31
C THR A 81 4.54 8.83 0.88
N PHE A 82 3.53 8.10 1.31
CA PHE A 82 3.74 6.77 1.90
C PHE A 82 4.31 5.78 0.88
N LEU A 83 3.85 5.81 -0.37
CA LEU A 83 4.42 4.94 -1.40
C LEU A 83 5.88 5.27 -1.67
N ALA A 84 6.24 6.53 -1.64
CA ALA A 84 7.62 6.96 -1.88
C ALA A 84 8.53 6.61 -0.70
N GLU A 85 8.13 7.00 0.50
CA GLU A 85 8.95 6.82 1.72
C GLU A 85 8.87 5.41 2.25
N GLY A 86 7.72 4.76 2.12
CA GLY A 86 7.52 3.41 2.63
C GLY A 86 8.37 2.36 1.93
N TYR A 87 8.83 2.64 0.72
CA TYR A 87 9.75 1.74 0.02
C TYR A 87 11.03 1.51 0.83
N GLU A 88 11.44 2.48 1.63
CA GLU A 88 12.58 2.36 2.55
C GLU A 88 12.38 1.21 3.54
N PHE A 89 11.16 1.00 4.03
CA PHE A 89 10.86 -0.11 4.93
C PHE A 89 11.18 -1.45 4.26
N LYS A 90 10.80 -1.60 3.01
CA LYS A 90 11.10 -2.81 2.26
C LYS A 90 12.61 -3.01 2.10
N THR A 91 13.31 -1.93 1.76
CA THR A 91 14.76 -1.98 1.57
C THR A 91 15.48 -2.39 2.86
N ILE A 92 15.09 -1.79 3.98
CA ILE A 92 15.70 -2.10 5.28
C ILE A 92 15.38 -3.54 5.69
N ALA A 93 14.14 -3.97 5.59
CA ALA A 93 13.74 -5.31 6.02
C ALA A 93 14.37 -6.40 5.15
N ASP A 94 14.49 -6.15 3.84
CA ASP A 94 15.00 -7.16 2.90
C ASP A 94 16.52 -7.21 2.86
N TYR A 95 17.19 -6.06 3.03
CA TYR A 95 18.63 -5.94 2.78
C TYR A 95 19.42 -5.37 3.94
N GLY A 96 18.76 -4.81 4.95
CA GLY A 96 19.45 -4.25 6.11
C GLY A 96 20.08 -5.32 6.98
N ILE A 97 21.23 -5.00 7.58
CA ILE A 97 21.93 -5.89 8.51
C ILE A 97 22.31 -5.10 9.74
N GLY A 98 22.41 -5.81 10.87
CA GLY A 98 22.86 -5.20 12.13
C GLY A 98 21.99 -4.02 12.55
N PRO A 99 22.60 -2.88 12.88
CA PRO A 99 21.84 -1.72 13.38
C PRO A 99 20.79 -1.16 12.43
N ALA A 100 20.91 -1.41 11.12
CA ALA A 100 19.95 -0.89 10.15
C ALA A 100 18.54 -1.42 10.42
N ILE A 101 18.41 -2.67 10.85
CA ILE A 101 17.12 -3.28 11.16
C ILE A 101 16.44 -2.55 12.33
N ASP A 102 17.24 -2.15 13.30
CA ASP A 102 16.74 -1.51 14.54
C ASP A 102 16.32 -0.06 14.34
N THR A 103 16.53 0.51 13.15
CA THR A 103 16.10 1.88 12.87
C THR A 103 14.59 2.01 12.76
N ILE A 104 13.88 0.91 12.53
CA ILE A 104 12.42 0.92 12.45
C ILE A 104 11.87 0.54 13.83
N SER A 105 11.21 1.48 14.49
CA SER A 105 10.65 1.27 15.82
C SER A 105 9.26 0.63 15.76
N PRO A 106 8.77 0.08 16.89
CA PRO A 106 7.37 -0.35 16.97
C PRO A 106 6.38 0.77 16.62
N ASP A 107 6.67 2.01 16.96
CA ASP A 107 5.81 3.15 16.62
C ASP A 107 5.82 3.40 15.10
N ASP A 108 6.97 3.25 14.46
CA ASP A 108 7.05 3.36 13.00
C ASP A 108 6.17 2.31 12.33
N ALA A 109 6.21 1.08 12.81
CA ALA A 109 5.39 0.00 12.28
C ALA A 109 3.90 0.28 12.50
N ALA A 110 3.53 0.74 13.69
CA ALA A 110 2.12 1.06 13.99
C ALA A 110 1.61 2.18 13.08
N SER A 111 2.42 3.22 12.88
CA SER A 111 2.08 4.32 12.00
C SER A 111 1.92 3.85 10.55
N ALA A 112 2.83 3.01 10.08
CA ALA A 112 2.76 2.45 8.72
C ALA A 112 1.50 1.62 8.53
N ILE A 113 1.15 0.78 9.50
CA ILE A 113 -0.06 -0.04 9.46
C ILE A 113 -1.31 0.86 9.40
N GLY A 114 -1.35 1.90 10.21
CA GLY A 114 -2.47 2.85 10.20
C GLY A 114 -2.65 3.53 8.84
N THR A 115 -1.55 4.00 8.26
CA THR A 115 -1.58 4.64 6.95
C THR A 115 -2.00 3.65 5.86
N ALA A 116 -1.46 2.44 5.89
CA ALA A 116 -1.81 1.40 4.92
C ALA A 116 -3.30 1.05 5.00
N GLY A 117 -3.86 0.97 6.20
CA GLY A 117 -5.28 0.71 6.38
C GLY A 117 -6.14 1.80 5.76
N ARG A 118 -5.81 3.07 6.02
CA ARG A 118 -6.53 4.21 5.42
C ARG A 118 -6.38 4.22 3.90
N PHE A 119 -5.20 3.87 3.40
CA PHE A 119 -4.93 3.79 1.98
C PHE A 119 -5.86 2.77 1.31
N ILE A 120 -5.92 1.57 1.86
CA ILE A 120 -6.78 0.50 1.34
C ILE A 120 -8.24 0.93 1.37
N ASP A 121 -8.69 1.49 2.49
CA ASP A 121 -10.08 1.92 2.63
C ASP A 121 -10.44 3.02 1.63
N SER A 122 -9.53 3.97 1.42
CA SER A 122 -9.73 5.04 0.46
C SER A 122 -9.86 4.50 -0.96
N VAL A 123 -8.94 3.64 -1.36
CA VAL A 123 -8.97 3.04 -2.71
C VAL A 123 -10.23 2.19 -2.88
N ALA A 124 -10.53 1.34 -1.91
CA ALA A 124 -11.71 0.49 -1.97
C ALA A 124 -12.99 1.32 -2.06
N GLY A 125 -13.06 2.42 -1.32
CA GLY A 125 -14.20 3.32 -1.37
C GLY A 125 -14.38 3.97 -2.74
N LEU A 126 -13.29 4.43 -3.35
CA LEU A 126 -13.34 5.02 -4.69
C LEU A 126 -13.77 3.99 -5.74
N LEU A 127 -13.18 2.80 -5.70
CA LEU A 127 -13.49 1.74 -6.66
C LEU A 127 -14.87 1.16 -6.40
N GLY A 128 -15.28 1.05 -5.16
CA GLY A 128 -16.62 0.61 -4.80
C GLY A 128 -17.69 1.58 -5.27
N SER A 129 -17.43 2.88 -5.17
CA SER A 129 -18.35 3.90 -5.67
C SER A 129 -18.52 3.80 -7.18
N GLU A 130 -17.43 3.59 -7.92
CA GLU A 130 -17.48 3.39 -9.36
C GLU A 130 -18.22 2.11 -9.71
N ALA A 131 -17.97 1.03 -8.98
CA ALA A 131 -18.62 -0.25 -9.21
C ALA A 131 -20.13 -0.18 -8.96
N ARG A 132 -20.58 0.79 -8.17
CA ARG A 132 -21.99 0.99 -7.85
C ARG A 132 -22.68 1.99 -8.75
N VAL A 133 -21.96 2.52 -9.72
CA VAL A 133 -22.61 3.43 -10.67
C VAL A 133 -23.82 2.73 -11.21
N PRO A 134 -24.97 3.35 -11.10
CA PRO A 134 -26.20 2.67 -11.45
C PRO A 134 -26.24 2.24 -12.88
N GLU A 135 -26.73 1.21 -12.93
CA GLU A 135 -27.23 0.57 -14.06
C GLU A 135 -28.22 1.42 -14.78
#